data_f662a6042e1fac887be7bf118ad157c4
#
_entry.id   f662a6042e1fac887be7bf118ad157c4
#
_cell.length_a   1.000
_cell.length_b   1.000
_cell.length_c   1.000
_cell.angle_alpha   90.00
_cell.angle_beta   90.00
_cell.angle_gamma   90.00
#
_symmetry.space_group_name_H-M   'P 1'
#
loop_
_entity.id
_entity.type
_entity.pdbx_description
1 polymer ?
#
loop_
_entity_poly.entity_id
_entity_poly.type
_entity_poly.pdbx_seq_one_letter_code
_entity_poly.pdbx_strand_id
1 'polypeptide(L)'
;YEFGNRIFTSMFYLNDVEEGGRTVFPFSRLAIKPEQGKHFAFPTMWPYVHYAQPPISSDKYILTTWLQTQWPEEYTKNFEYLPSTPKHIVKEKKKFLFEKI
;
A
#
# COMPACT_ATOMS: atom_id res chain seq x y z
N TYR A 1 2.02 4.00 19.37
CA TYR A 1 2.36 3.31 18.14
C TYR A 1 1.49 2.07 17.97
N GLU A 2 1.26 1.70 16.77
CA GLU A 2 0.32 0.67 16.43
C GLU A 2 0.91 -0.72 16.47
N PHE A 3 0.06 -1.71 16.64
CA PHE A 3 0.50 -3.10 16.74
C PHE A 3 0.65 -3.77 15.40
N GLY A 4 0.70 -3.05 14.36
CA GLY A 4 0.85 -3.66 13.07
C GLY A 4 1.63 -2.75 12.15
N ASN A 5 2.45 -3.36 11.32
CA ASN A 5 3.17 -2.64 10.28
C ASN A 5 2.74 -3.17 8.93
N ARG A 6 2.67 -2.27 7.97
CA ARG A 6 2.45 -2.68 6.59
C ARG A 6 3.71 -3.36 6.11
N ILE A 7 3.60 -4.60 5.65
CA ILE A 7 4.74 -5.35 5.16
C ILE A 7 4.73 -5.52 3.66
N PHE A 8 3.55 -5.46 3.05
CA PHE A 8 3.41 -5.52 1.60
C PHE A 8 2.39 -4.51 1.15
N THR A 9 2.64 -3.93 0.00
CA THR A 9 1.65 -3.13 -0.73
C THR A 9 1.30 -3.88 -2.01
N SER A 10 0.02 -3.96 -2.29
CA SER A 10 -0.50 -4.56 -3.51
C SER A 10 -1.26 -3.48 -4.25
N MET A 11 -0.94 -3.28 -5.52
CA MET A 11 -1.54 -2.21 -6.32
C MET A 11 -2.09 -2.75 -7.62
N PHE A 12 -3.24 -2.23 -7.99
CA PHE A 12 -3.86 -2.52 -9.28
C PHE A 12 -4.07 -1.21 -10.00
N TYR A 13 -3.69 -1.18 -11.26
CA TYR A 13 -4.08 -0.06 -12.11
C TYR A 13 -5.46 -0.33 -12.67
N LEU A 14 -6.33 0.67 -12.59
CA LEU A 14 -7.72 0.52 -13.01
C LEU A 14 -7.98 1.09 -14.38
N ASN A 15 -7.03 1.82 -14.92
CA ASN A 15 -7.15 2.37 -16.27
C ASN A 15 -5.78 2.54 -16.90
N ASP A 16 -5.77 2.77 -18.20
CA ASP A 16 -4.54 3.06 -18.94
C ASP A 16 -4.20 4.52 -18.84
N VAL A 17 -2.91 4.82 -18.70
CA VAL A 17 -2.39 6.19 -18.82
C VAL A 17 -1.22 6.12 -19.78
N GLU A 18 -1.37 6.76 -20.93
CA GLU A 18 -0.35 6.69 -21.98
C GLU A 18 0.90 7.45 -21.64
N GLU A 19 0.73 8.62 -21.04
CA GLU A 19 1.86 9.48 -20.69
C GLU A 19 1.84 9.78 -19.20
N GLY A 20 2.99 9.56 -18.56
CA GLY A 20 3.12 9.81 -17.14
C GLY A 20 2.46 8.74 -16.30
N GLY A 21 2.29 9.04 -15.02
CA GLY A 21 1.57 8.18 -14.10
C GLY A 21 2.29 6.90 -13.71
N ARG A 22 3.55 6.73 -14.08
CA ARG A 22 4.29 5.51 -13.74
C ARG A 22 4.60 5.47 -12.25
N THR A 23 4.62 4.27 -11.71
CA THR A 23 5.15 4.05 -10.37
C THR A 23 6.62 3.70 -10.52
N VAL A 24 7.48 4.50 -9.90
CA VAL A 24 8.93 4.41 -10.14
C VAL A 24 9.61 3.91 -8.88
N PHE A 25 10.41 2.87 -9.05
CA PHE A 25 11.26 2.32 -7.99
C PHE A 25 12.72 2.62 -8.37
N PRO A 26 13.26 3.74 -7.90
CA PRO A 26 14.57 4.18 -8.41
C PRO A 26 15.71 3.21 -8.09
N PHE A 27 15.67 2.56 -6.94
CA PHE A 27 16.75 1.64 -6.58
C PHE A 27 16.69 0.33 -7.37
N SER A 28 15.54 -0.03 -7.85
CA SER A 28 15.37 -1.19 -8.72
C SER A 28 15.43 -0.83 -10.18
N ARG A 29 15.55 0.45 -10.49
CA ARG A 29 15.54 0.95 -11.86
C ARG A 29 14.33 0.47 -12.65
N LEU A 30 13.18 0.53 -12.00
CA LEU A 30 11.95 0.03 -12.56
C LEU A 30 10.91 1.12 -12.56
N ALA A 31 10.22 1.29 -13.68
CA ALA A 31 9.09 2.19 -13.80
C ALA A 31 7.94 1.39 -14.40
N ILE A 32 6.84 1.34 -13.69
CA ILE A 32 5.69 0.52 -14.07
C ILE A 32 4.64 1.40 -14.72
N LYS A 33 4.36 1.11 -15.98
CA LYS A 33 3.39 1.87 -16.75
C LYS A 33 1.96 1.49 -16.33
N PRO A 34 1.08 2.48 -16.12
CA PRO A 34 -0.31 2.18 -15.79
C PRO A 34 -1.03 1.54 -16.97
N GLU A 35 -1.47 0.33 -16.77
CA GLU A 35 -2.27 -0.41 -17.74
C GLU A 35 -3.40 -1.10 -17.00
N GLN A 36 -4.59 -0.98 -17.53
CA GLN A 36 -5.78 -1.52 -16.87
C GLN A 36 -5.61 -3.00 -16.55
N GLY A 37 -5.88 -3.35 -15.32
CA GLY A 37 -5.78 -4.73 -14.86
C GLY A 37 -4.39 -5.17 -14.43
N LYS A 38 -3.39 -4.32 -14.61
CA LYS A 38 -2.04 -4.66 -14.17
C LYS A 38 -1.98 -4.63 -12.65
N HIS A 39 -1.38 -5.67 -12.09
CA HIS A 39 -1.21 -5.81 -10.66
C HIS A 39 0.26 -6.01 -10.33
N PHE A 40 0.70 -5.38 -9.26
CA PHE A 40 2.01 -5.64 -8.71
C PHE A 40 2.00 -5.46 -7.20
N ALA A 41 2.94 -6.10 -6.56
CA ALA A 41 3.08 -6.04 -5.11
C ALA A 41 4.55 -5.91 -4.76
N PHE A 42 4.81 -5.26 -3.64
CA PHE A 42 6.17 -5.07 -3.19
C PHE A 42 6.23 -4.96 -1.68
N PRO A 43 7.36 -5.36 -1.06
CA PRO A 43 7.54 -5.16 0.37
C PRO A 43 7.65 -3.68 0.70
N THR A 44 7.12 -3.29 1.85
CA THR A 44 7.17 -1.90 2.29
C THR A 44 8.44 -1.63 3.09
N MET A 45 9.57 -1.83 2.44
CA MET A 45 10.86 -1.66 3.07
C MET A 45 11.90 -1.30 2.02
N TRP A 46 13.06 -0.84 2.48
CA TRP A 46 14.20 -0.65 1.62
C TRP A 46 14.55 -1.96 0.91
N PRO A 47 14.85 -1.99 -0.39
CA PRO A 47 15.07 -0.84 -1.30
C PRO A 47 13.86 -0.48 -2.15
N TYR A 48 12.64 -0.70 -1.67
CA TYR A 48 11.42 -0.51 -2.46
C TYR A 48 10.81 0.87 -2.28
N VAL A 49 11.65 1.84 -1.99
CA VAL A 49 11.24 3.25 -2.03
C VAL A 49 10.77 3.59 -3.43
N HIS A 50 9.65 4.28 -3.52
CA HIS A 50 9.04 4.56 -4.81
C HIS A 50 8.31 5.90 -4.78
N TYR A 51 7.99 6.37 -5.97
CA TYR A 51 7.15 7.55 -6.11
C TYR A 51 6.27 7.39 -7.34
N ALA A 52 5.20 8.17 -7.38
CA ALA A 52 4.29 8.18 -8.50
C ALA A 52 4.55 9.41 -9.36
N GLN A 53 4.76 9.19 -10.64
CA GLN A 53 4.84 10.30 -11.57
C GLN A 53 3.46 10.88 -11.79
N PRO A 54 3.34 12.20 -11.95
CA PRO A 54 2.05 12.78 -12.28
C PRO A 54 1.51 12.22 -13.59
N PRO A 55 0.23 11.87 -13.65
CA PRO A 55 -0.35 11.46 -14.92
C PRO A 55 -0.52 12.67 -15.84
N ILE A 56 -0.25 12.49 -17.10
CA ILE A 56 -0.26 13.59 -18.07
C ILE A 56 -1.42 13.46 -19.03
N SER A 57 -1.57 12.30 -19.66
CA SER A 57 -2.56 12.12 -20.73
C SER A 57 -3.98 11.92 -20.21
N SER A 58 -4.14 11.46 -18.98
CA SER A 58 -5.47 11.23 -18.40
C SER A 58 -5.32 11.09 -16.90
N ASP A 59 -6.45 11.09 -16.19
CA ASP A 59 -6.45 10.76 -14.76
C ASP A 59 -6.05 9.31 -14.57
N LYS A 60 -5.43 9.03 -13.45
CA LYS A 60 -5.01 7.69 -13.09
C LYS A 60 -5.80 7.21 -11.88
N TYR A 61 -6.33 6.00 -11.97
CA TYR A 61 -7.05 5.37 -10.87
C TYR A 61 -6.35 4.11 -10.45
N ILE A 62 -6.13 3.96 -9.16
CA ILE A 62 -5.49 2.78 -8.61
C ILE A 62 -6.33 2.22 -7.46
N LEU A 63 -6.13 0.96 -7.22
CA LEU A 63 -6.65 0.28 -6.04
C LEU A 63 -5.44 -0.20 -5.25
N THR A 64 -5.32 0.26 -4.02
CA THR A 64 -4.19 -0.07 -3.16
C THR A 64 -4.68 -0.84 -1.96
N THR A 65 -3.98 -1.90 -1.62
CA THR A 65 -4.24 -2.64 -0.40
C THR A 65 -2.93 -2.99 0.26
N TRP A 66 -2.97 -3.19 1.57
CA TRP A 66 -1.77 -3.48 2.34
C TRP A 66 -1.97 -4.75 3.14
N LEU A 67 -0.90 -5.51 3.24
CA LEU A 67 -0.82 -6.61 4.18
C LEU A 67 -0.06 -6.11 5.41
N GLN A 68 -0.64 -6.28 6.57
CA GLN A 68 -0.06 -5.80 7.81
C GLN A 68 0.22 -6.96 8.74
N THR A 69 1.29 -6.79 9.53
CA THR A 69 1.52 -7.69 10.65
C THR A 69 0.61 -7.28 11.80
N GLN A 70 0.33 -8.24 12.64
CA GLN A 70 -0.54 -8.01 13.78
C GLN A 70 -0.12 -8.93 14.91
N TRP A 71 -0.13 -8.40 16.11
CA TRP A 71 0.15 -9.23 17.27
C TRP A 71 -0.94 -10.28 17.43
N PRO A 72 -0.58 -11.54 17.73
CA PRO A 72 -1.58 -12.53 18.07
C PRO A 72 -2.44 -12.08 19.24
N GLU A 73 -3.70 -12.46 19.21
CA GLU A 73 -4.63 -12.04 20.23
C GLU A 73 -4.19 -12.47 21.61
N GLU A 74 -3.61 -13.65 21.74
CA GLU A 74 -3.13 -14.16 23.00
C GLU A 74 -2.04 -13.29 23.60
N TYR A 75 -1.23 -12.64 22.77
CA TYR A 75 -0.25 -11.69 23.29
C TYR A 75 -0.92 -10.45 23.81
N THR A 76 -1.95 -10.02 23.13
CA THR A 76 -2.64 -8.81 23.56
C THR A 76 -3.41 -9.01 24.84
N LYS A 77 -3.80 -10.23 25.15
CA LYS A 77 -4.49 -10.50 26.39
C LYS A 77 -3.60 -10.43 27.62
N ASN A 78 -2.32 -10.69 27.43
CA ASN A 78 -1.38 -10.81 28.54
C ASN A 78 -0.68 -9.52 28.88
N PHE A 79 -0.88 -8.49 28.10
CA PHE A 79 -0.28 -7.21 28.37
C PHE A 79 -1.30 -6.26 28.95
N GLU A 80 -0.82 -5.38 29.79
CA GLU A 80 -1.64 -4.27 30.24
C GLU A 80 -1.45 -3.13 29.27
N TYR A 81 -2.46 -2.92 28.48
CA TYR A 81 -2.34 -1.95 27.44
C TYR A 81 -2.65 -0.56 27.88
N LEU A 82 -1.98 0.35 27.22
CA LEU A 82 -2.41 1.71 27.28
C LEU A 82 -3.82 1.81 26.71
N PRO A 83 -4.67 2.61 27.33
CA PRO A 83 -6.04 2.75 26.84
C PRO A 83 -6.13 3.20 25.41
N SER A 84 -5.07 3.83 24.92
CA SER A 84 -5.02 4.32 23.55
C SER A 84 -4.70 3.24 22.53
N THR A 85 -4.47 2.01 22.96
CA THR A 85 -4.22 0.93 22.01
C THR A 85 -5.46 0.76 21.14
N PRO A 86 -5.39 1.06 19.88
CA PRO A 86 -6.60 1.12 19.06
C PRO A 86 -7.00 -0.25 18.58
N LYS A 87 -8.19 -0.66 18.94
CA LYS A 87 -8.75 -1.90 18.43
C LYS A 87 -9.10 -1.81 16.96
N HIS A 88 -9.28 -0.59 16.46
CA HIS A 88 -9.62 -0.40 15.07
C HIS A 88 -8.50 -0.81 14.12
N ILE A 89 -7.27 -0.97 14.62
CA ILE A 89 -6.17 -1.45 13.79
C ILE A 89 -6.49 -2.80 13.18
N VAL A 90 -7.17 -3.65 13.95
CA VAL A 90 -7.57 -4.96 13.44
C VAL A 90 -8.47 -4.83 12.23
N LYS A 91 -9.30 -3.80 12.22
CA LYS A 91 -10.19 -3.54 11.09
C LYS A 91 -9.46 -2.92 9.92
N GLU A 92 -8.48 -2.09 10.21
CA GLU A 92 -7.77 -1.37 9.16
C GLU A 92 -6.97 -2.29 8.25
N LYS A 93 -6.48 -3.40 8.76
CA LYS A 93 -5.69 -4.31 7.94
C LYS A 93 -6.46 -4.89 6.76
N LYS A 94 -7.79 -4.78 6.79
CA LYS A 94 -8.65 -5.26 5.71
C LYS A 94 -9.15 -4.13 4.82
N LYS A 95 -8.63 -2.95 5.04
CA LYS A 95 -9.12 -1.79 4.36
C LYS A 95 -8.54 -1.69 2.95
N PHE A 96 -9.37 -1.32 2.03
CA PHE A 96 -8.96 -1.00 0.67
C PHE A 96 -9.06 0.49 0.48
N LEU A 97 -8.07 1.07 -0.16
CA LEU A 97 -8.11 2.47 -0.53
C LEU A 97 -8.19 2.57 -2.04
N PHE A 98 -9.17 3.30 -2.48
CA PHE A 98 -9.37 3.58 -3.89
C PHE A 98 -9.06 5.05 -4.10
N GLU A 99 -8.04 5.34 -4.87
CA GLU A 99 -7.51 6.69 -4.99
C GLU A 99 -7.41 7.12 -6.44
N LYS A 100 -7.71 8.39 -6.65
CA LYS A 100 -7.42 9.07 -7.91
C LYS A 100 -6.10 9.80 -7.74
N ILE A 101 -5.16 9.51 -8.58
CA ILE A 101 -3.82 10.10 -8.50
C ILE A 101 -3.53 10.92 -9.74
#